data_144fba7488e780826e18e88278f0eb62
#
_entry.id   144fba7488e780826e18e88278f0eb62
#
_cell.length_a   1.000
_cell.length_b   1.000
_cell.length_c   1.000
_cell.angle_alpha   90.00
_cell.angle_beta   90.00
_cell.angle_gamma   90.00
#
_symmetry.space_group_name_H-M   'P 1'
#
loop_
_entity.id
_entity.type
_entity.pdbx_description
1 polymer ?
#
loop_
_entity_poly.entity_id
_entity_poly.type
_entity_poly.pdbx_seq_one_letter_code
_entity_poly.pdbx_strand_id
1 'polypeptide(L)'
;MGSLFTITVKEFENITFTEQTAKNVQLVVWGLVIGFFLAALFSLYQRFVVGAPIRALLRLEALSPESAKTEEELGIGGNVLFHRALTKNTSVQRLVKKTEGEPCGYYIPEELKYRAELRYEKKGNPFLQIVLAALLSVVIGIAFIKLIPLFLSMIDAIL
;
A
#
# COMPACT_ATOMS: atom_id res chain seq x y z
N MET A 1 14.40 -21.67 -25.91
CA MET A 1 13.17 -21.07 -25.34
C MET A 1 13.60 -20.16 -24.20
N GLY A 2 13.55 -18.85 -24.38
CA GLY A 2 13.84 -17.90 -23.31
C GLY A 2 12.78 -18.02 -22.22
N SER A 3 13.19 -18.10 -20.96
CA SER A 3 12.28 -18.09 -19.82
C SER A 3 11.44 -16.81 -19.83
N LEU A 4 10.17 -16.91 -19.42
CA LEU A 4 9.28 -15.74 -19.26
C LEU A 4 9.84 -14.69 -18.29
N PHE A 5 10.74 -15.10 -17.43
CA PHE A 5 11.31 -14.31 -16.33
C PHE A 5 12.73 -13.79 -16.60
N THR A 6 13.28 -14.01 -17.79
CA THR A 6 14.64 -13.61 -18.15
C THR A 6 14.64 -12.69 -19.36
N ILE A 7 15.56 -11.72 -19.35
CA ILE A 7 15.82 -10.84 -20.49
C ILE A 7 16.63 -11.65 -21.52
N THR A 8 16.13 -11.70 -22.75
CA THR A 8 16.86 -12.32 -23.84
C THR A 8 17.90 -11.33 -24.37
N VAL A 9 19.16 -11.70 -24.29
CA VAL A 9 20.24 -10.91 -24.90
C VAL A 9 20.20 -11.13 -26.40
N LYS A 10 20.15 -10.04 -27.16
CA LYS A 10 20.30 -10.00 -28.60
C LYS A 10 21.58 -9.23 -28.93
N GLU A 11 22.20 -9.58 -30.02
CA GLU A 11 23.31 -8.79 -30.58
C GLU A 11 22.71 -7.55 -31.24
N PHE A 12 23.22 -6.38 -30.90
CA PHE A 12 22.90 -5.07 -31.45
C PHE A 12 24.11 -4.52 -32.17
N GLU A 13 23.95 -3.76 -33.24
CA GLU A 13 25.06 -3.20 -34.03
C GLU A 13 25.73 -2.03 -33.32
N ASN A 14 24.93 -1.15 -32.73
CA ASN A 14 25.39 0.11 -32.12
C ASN A 14 25.37 0.11 -30.61
N ILE A 15 24.75 -0.91 -29.97
CA ILE A 15 24.55 -0.98 -28.52
C ILE A 15 25.22 -2.23 -27.96
N THR A 16 26.11 -2.04 -26.99
CA THR A 16 26.71 -3.17 -26.25
C THR A 16 25.82 -3.58 -25.08
N PHE A 17 25.03 -4.63 -25.26
CA PHE A 17 24.16 -5.19 -24.23
C PHE A 17 24.62 -6.59 -23.83
N THR A 18 25.46 -6.65 -22.81
CA THR A 18 26.05 -7.90 -22.31
C THR A 18 25.09 -8.69 -21.43
N GLU A 19 25.39 -10.00 -21.25
CA GLU A 19 24.64 -10.82 -20.28
C GLU A 19 24.67 -10.24 -18.86
N GLN A 20 25.79 -9.65 -18.45
CA GLN A 20 25.92 -9.02 -17.15
C GLN A 20 24.98 -7.82 -17.01
N THR A 21 24.88 -6.99 -18.04
CA THR A 21 23.94 -5.87 -18.08
C THR A 21 22.51 -6.36 -18.03
N ALA A 22 22.18 -7.41 -18.78
CA ALA A 22 20.84 -8.02 -18.75
C ALA A 22 20.47 -8.54 -17.35
N LYS A 23 21.39 -9.21 -16.65
CA LYS A 23 21.19 -9.67 -15.26
C LYS A 23 20.97 -8.51 -14.29
N ASN A 24 21.76 -7.45 -14.40
CA ASN A 24 21.63 -6.28 -13.54
C ASN A 24 20.27 -5.58 -13.75
N VAL A 25 19.88 -5.37 -15.00
CA VAL A 25 18.57 -4.78 -15.34
C VAL A 25 17.43 -5.67 -14.84
N GLN A 26 17.55 -6.98 -15.01
CA GLN A 26 16.56 -7.92 -14.48
C GLN A 26 16.43 -7.85 -12.95
N LEU A 27 17.53 -7.73 -12.21
CA LEU A 27 17.50 -7.54 -10.76
C LEU A 27 16.78 -6.25 -10.37
N VAL A 28 17.03 -5.16 -11.10
CA VAL A 28 16.34 -3.88 -10.86
C VAL A 28 14.84 -4.04 -11.10
N VAL A 29 14.41 -4.68 -12.19
CA VAL A 29 13.00 -4.91 -12.49
C VAL A 29 12.33 -5.72 -11.38
N TRP A 30 12.95 -6.81 -10.93
CA TRP A 30 12.39 -7.61 -9.82
C TRP A 30 12.40 -6.86 -8.49
N GLY A 31 13.42 -6.04 -8.24
CA GLY A 31 13.44 -5.14 -7.07
C GLY A 31 12.26 -4.17 -7.07
N LEU A 32 11.93 -3.59 -8.23
CA LEU A 32 10.76 -2.73 -8.38
C LEU A 32 9.44 -3.50 -8.17
N VAL A 33 9.30 -4.70 -8.73
CA VAL A 33 8.11 -5.56 -8.54
C VAL A 33 7.89 -5.85 -7.05
N ILE A 34 8.96 -6.25 -6.34
CA ILE A 34 8.90 -6.50 -4.89
C ILE A 34 8.54 -5.21 -4.14
N GLY A 35 9.14 -4.07 -4.51
CA GLY A 35 8.85 -2.78 -3.92
C GLY A 35 7.38 -2.37 -4.06
N PHE A 36 6.80 -2.53 -5.24
CA PHE A 36 5.37 -2.28 -5.50
C PHE A 36 4.48 -3.22 -4.68
N PHE A 37 4.83 -4.50 -4.60
CA PHE A 37 4.08 -5.46 -3.79
C PHE A 37 4.10 -5.11 -2.30
N LEU A 38 5.27 -4.77 -1.76
CA LEU A 38 5.41 -4.33 -0.37
C LEU A 38 4.64 -3.04 -0.10
N ALA A 39 4.64 -2.08 -1.02
CA ALA A 39 3.86 -0.85 -0.91
C ALA A 39 2.35 -1.14 -0.89
N ALA A 40 1.88 -2.06 -1.73
CA ALA A 40 0.49 -2.51 -1.73
C ALA A 40 0.10 -3.19 -0.41
N LEU A 41 0.95 -4.10 0.10
CA LEU A 41 0.75 -4.72 1.41
C LEU A 41 0.70 -3.70 2.54
N PHE A 42 1.60 -2.73 2.54
CA PHE A 42 1.61 -1.66 3.54
C PHE A 42 0.35 -0.79 3.49
N SER A 43 -0.11 -0.45 2.30
CA SER A 43 -1.37 0.28 2.10
C SER A 43 -2.58 -0.49 2.65
N LEU A 44 -2.65 -1.79 2.36
CA LEU A 44 -3.69 -2.67 2.88
C LEU A 44 -3.61 -2.81 4.40
N TYR A 45 -2.41 -3.01 4.94
CA TYR A 45 -2.16 -3.04 6.38
C TYR A 45 -2.69 -1.77 7.08
N GLN A 46 -2.35 -0.59 6.58
CA GLN A 46 -2.85 0.67 7.14
C GLN A 46 -4.39 0.73 7.10
N ARG A 47 -4.99 0.32 6.00
CA ARG A 47 -6.44 0.35 5.84
C ARG A 47 -7.18 -0.62 6.74
N PHE A 48 -6.65 -1.84 6.94
CA PHE A 48 -7.33 -2.88 7.71
C PHE A 48 -7.01 -2.81 9.19
N VAL A 49 -5.77 -2.63 9.57
CA VAL A 49 -5.33 -2.63 10.97
C VAL A 49 -5.59 -1.28 11.62
N VAL A 50 -5.12 -0.20 11.01
CA VAL A 50 -5.30 1.16 11.55
C VAL A 50 -6.74 1.66 11.35
N GLY A 51 -7.39 1.24 10.27
CA GLY A 51 -8.77 1.60 9.98
C GLY A 51 -9.81 0.89 10.83
N ALA A 52 -9.50 -0.20 11.52
CA ALA A 52 -10.46 -0.93 12.34
C ALA A 52 -11.03 -0.07 13.50
N PRO A 53 -10.21 0.61 14.32
CA PRO A 53 -10.70 1.52 15.36
C PRO A 53 -11.53 2.68 14.81
N ILE A 54 -11.10 3.26 13.69
CA ILE A 54 -11.81 4.38 13.04
C ILE A 54 -13.20 3.94 12.59
N ARG A 55 -13.31 2.74 12.01
CA ARG A 55 -14.63 2.17 11.65
C ARG A 55 -15.49 1.86 12.88
N ALA A 56 -14.89 1.44 13.99
CA ALA A 56 -15.61 1.23 15.23
C ALA A 56 -16.19 2.55 15.76
N LEU A 57 -15.39 3.63 15.76
CA LEU A 57 -15.85 4.98 16.14
C LEU A 57 -17.01 5.46 15.26
N LEU A 58 -16.91 5.28 13.94
CA LEU A 58 -17.97 5.64 13.00
C LEU A 58 -19.26 4.83 13.24
N ARG A 59 -19.12 3.52 13.49
CA ARG A 59 -20.25 2.62 13.75
C ARG A 59 -20.96 2.93 15.08
N LEU A 60 -20.21 3.37 16.09
CA LEU A 60 -20.71 3.73 17.42
C LEU A 60 -21.14 5.21 17.49
N GLU A 61 -21.10 5.91 16.36
CA GLU A 61 -21.45 7.34 16.25
C GLU A 61 -20.73 8.23 17.27
N ALA A 62 -19.47 7.90 17.56
CA ALA A 62 -18.62 8.70 18.44
C ALA A 62 -18.15 9.96 17.71
N LEU A 63 -19.06 10.93 17.51
CA LEU A 63 -18.83 12.11 16.67
C LEU A 63 -18.62 13.41 17.49
N SER A 64 -18.80 13.33 18.81
CA SER A 64 -18.62 14.47 19.72
C SER A 64 -17.81 14.05 20.94
N PRO A 65 -17.25 15.01 21.70
CA PRO A 65 -16.58 14.70 22.97
C PRO A 65 -17.48 13.97 23.97
N GLU A 66 -18.79 14.23 23.95
CA GLU A 66 -19.80 13.63 24.83
C GLU A 66 -20.08 12.16 24.47
N SER A 67 -19.99 11.82 23.19
CA SER A 67 -20.17 10.45 22.69
C SER A 67 -18.85 9.69 22.54
N ALA A 68 -17.75 10.24 23.06
CA ALA A 68 -16.44 9.62 22.98
C ALA A 68 -16.44 8.22 23.59
N LYS A 69 -15.72 7.28 22.96
CA LYS A 69 -15.65 5.87 23.33
C LYS A 69 -14.28 5.49 23.87
N THR A 70 -14.30 4.68 24.92
CA THR A 70 -13.07 4.16 25.51
C THR A 70 -12.42 3.08 24.66
N GLU A 71 -11.16 2.75 24.94
CA GLU A 71 -10.44 1.68 24.24
C GLU A 71 -11.11 0.32 24.39
N GLU A 72 -11.72 0.07 25.54
CA GLU A 72 -12.45 -1.18 25.85
C GLU A 72 -13.73 -1.28 24.99
N GLU A 73 -14.51 -0.19 24.92
CA GLU A 73 -15.73 -0.14 24.11
C GLU A 73 -15.44 -0.27 22.60
N LEU A 74 -14.27 0.19 22.16
CA LEU A 74 -13.83 0.08 20.78
C LEU A 74 -13.26 -1.32 20.45
N GLY A 75 -13.05 -2.17 21.45
CA GLY A 75 -12.41 -3.49 21.31
C GLY A 75 -10.95 -3.40 20.88
N ILE A 76 -10.27 -2.30 21.20
CA ILE A 76 -8.89 -2.01 20.79
C ILE A 76 -7.92 -1.98 21.99
N GLY A 77 -8.36 -2.42 23.15
CA GLY A 77 -7.54 -2.48 24.35
C GLY A 77 -6.23 -3.18 24.07
N GLY A 78 -5.12 -2.46 24.30
CA GLY A 78 -3.78 -2.97 24.03
C GLY A 78 -3.34 -2.97 22.55
N ASN A 79 -4.07 -2.33 21.64
CA ASN A 79 -3.65 -2.21 20.25
C ASN A 79 -2.51 -1.18 20.09
N VAL A 80 -1.28 -1.66 20.30
CA VAL A 80 -0.04 -0.87 20.18
C VAL A 80 0.06 -0.14 18.84
N LEU A 81 -0.49 -0.74 17.77
CA LEU A 81 -0.43 -0.18 16.43
C LEU A 81 -1.34 1.03 16.26
N PHE A 82 -2.50 1.02 16.91
CA PHE A 82 -3.40 2.17 16.93
C PHE A 82 -2.80 3.33 17.73
N HIS A 83 -2.22 3.07 18.89
CA HIS A 83 -1.50 4.07 19.69
C HIS A 83 -0.33 4.68 18.91
N ARG A 84 0.43 3.83 18.21
CA ARG A 84 1.52 4.29 17.35
C ARG A 84 1.01 5.13 16.16
N ALA A 85 -0.14 4.77 15.60
CA ALA A 85 -0.78 5.53 14.53
C ALA A 85 -1.29 6.88 15.03
N LEU A 86 -1.86 6.96 16.23
CA LEU A 86 -2.26 8.21 16.88
C LEU A 86 -1.07 9.13 17.17
N THR A 87 0.10 8.58 17.46
CA THR A 87 1.30 9.39 17.78
C THR A 87 2.12 9.77 16.55
N LYS A 88 2.19 8.91 15.53
CA LYS A 88 3.11 9.09 14.39
C LYS A 88 2.42 9.30 13.04
N ASN A 89 1.13 8.99 12.93
CA ASN A 89 0.40 9.12 11.68
C ASN A 89 -0.45 10.37 11.68
N THR A 90 0.06 11.44 11.07
CA THR A 90 -0.63 12.74 10.96
C THR A 90 -2.04 12.65 10.38
N SER A 91 -2.32 11.66 9.54
CA SER A 91 -3.66 11.46 8.97
C SER A 91 -4.66 10.93 10.00
N VAL A 92 -4.24 10.03 10.89
CA VAL A 92 -5.06 9.49 11.97
C VAL A 92 -5.26 10.54 13.06
N GLN A 93 -4.19 11.25 13.46
CA GLN A 93 -4.25 12.35 14.42
C GLN A 93 -5.22 13.48 14.02
N ARG A 94 -5.32 13.75 12.72
CA ARG A 94 -6.26 14.76 12.20
C ARG A 94 -7.71 14.30 12.25
N LEU A 95 -7.95 12.98 12.15
CA LEU A 95 -9.30 12.41 12.12
C LEU A 95 -9.82 12.06 13.51
N VAL A 96 -8.98 11.50 14.37
CA VAL A 96 -9.37 11.04 15.70
C VAL A 96 -8.87 12.03 16.74
N LYS A 97 -9.77 12.51 17.56
CA LYS A 97 -9.48 13.36 18.72
C LYS A 97 -9.61 12.56 20.00
N LYS A 98 -8.84 12.96 20.99
CA LYS A 98 -8.83 12.37 22.33
C LYS A 98 -9.49 13.35 23.29
N THR A 99 -10.35 12.84 24.17
CA THR A 99 -10.97 13.64 25.24
C THR A 99 -9.97 13.80 26.40
N GLU A 100 -9.91 15.00 26.98
CA GLU A 100 -9.16 15.27 28.20
C GLU A 100 -10.01 14.83 29.38
N GLY A 101 -9.75 13.65 29.94
CA GLY A 101 -10.48 13.10 31.10
C GLY A 101 -10.12 11.64 31.34
N GLU A 102 -10.41 11.14 32.54
CA GLU A 102 -10.35 9.71 32.88
C GLU A 102 -11.77 9.17 33.03
N PRO A 103 -12.16 8.14 32.24
CA PRO A 103 -11.38 7.42 31.24
C PRO A 103 -11.22 8.20 29.92
N CYS A 104 -10.02 8.08 29.30
CA CYS A 104 -9.74 8.70 28.01
C CYS A 104 -10.65 8.13 26.92
N GLY A 105 -11.43 8.98 26.28
CA GLY A 105 -12.27 8.64 25.15
C GLY A 105 -11.68 9.12 23.82
N TYR A 106 -12.09 8.46 22.74
CA TYR A 106 -11.76 8.83 21.36
C TYR A 106 -13.04 9.15 20.61
N TYR A 107 -12.99 10.15 19.74
CA TYR A 107 -14.10 10.53 18.88
C TYR A 107 -13.58 11.08 17.55
N ILE A 108 -14.46 11.15 16.56
CA ILE A 108 -14.20 11.77 15.27
C ILE A 108 -15.11 12.98 15.17
N PRO A 109 -14.57 14.22 15.02
CA PRO A 109 -15.41 15.40 14.83
C PRO A 109 -16.39 15.21 13.66
N GLU A 110 -17.62 15.65 13.79
CA GLU A 110 -18.68 15.48 12.79
C GLU A 110 -18.27 16.01 11.40
N GLU A 111 -17.54 17.12 11.37
CA GLU A 111 -16.97 17.72 10.15
C GLU A 111 -16.03 16.77 9.40
N LEU A 112 -15.41 15.84 10.11
CA LEU A 112 -14.44 14.90 9.55
C LEU A 112 -15.02 13.51 9.26
N LYS A 113 -16.31 13.28 9.63
CA LYS A 113 -17.02 12.02 9.43
C LYS A 113 -16.91 11.55 7.97
N TYR A 114 -17.30 12.41 7.03
CA TYR A 114 -17.25 12.08 5.60
C TYR A 114 -15.85 11.69 5.11
N ARG A 115 -14.82 12.38 5.59
CA ARG A 115 -13.41 12.03 5.25
C ARG A 115 -12.99 10.69 5.84
N ALA A 116 -13.43 10.40 7.07
CA ALA A 116 -13.14 9.14 7.74
C ALA A 116 -13.83 7.98 7.01
N GLU A 117 -15.10 8.12 6.62
CA GLU A 117 -15.85 7.14 5.85
C GLU A 117 -15.20 6.85 4.51
N LEU A 118 -14.91 7.88 3.69
CA LEU A 118 -14.26 7.71 2.38
C LEU A 118 -12.94 6.96 2.46
N ARG A 119 -12.15 7.22 3.51
CA ARG A 119 -10.79 6.68 3.62
C ARG A 119 -10.75 5.29 4.23
N TYR A 120 -11.61 5.01 5.20
CA TYR A 120 -11.55 3.81 6.03
C TYR A 120 -12.74 2.87 5.88
N GLU A 121 -13.75 3.25 5.12
CA GLU A 121 -14.86 2.35 4.79
C GLU A 121 -14.34 1.06 4.15
N LYS A 122 -14.90 -0.05 4.60
CA LYS A 122 -14.48 -1.39 4.13
C LYS A 122 -15.03 -1.65 2.73
N LYS A 123 -14.27 -1.27 1.70
CA LYS A 123 -14.61 -1.57 0.30
C LYS A 123 -13.89 -2.86 -0.15
N GLY A 124 -14.66 -3.93 -0.35
CA GLY A 124 -14.19 -5.20 -0.91
C GLY A 124 -13.45 -6.13 0.07
N ASN A 125 -13.09 -7.29 -0.45
CA ASN A 125 -12.38 -8.33 0.28
C ASN A 125 -10.87 -8.02 0.31
N PRO A 126 -10.22 -7.93 1.51
CA PRO A 126 -8.79 -7.65 1.60
C PRO A 126 -7.92 -8.71 0.95
N PHE A 127 -8.30 -9.96 1.09
CA PHE A 127 -7.55 -11.07 0.49
C PHE A 127 -7.53 -10.98 -1.04
N LEU A 128 -8.68 -10.70 -1.65
CA LEU A 128 -8.77 -10.52 -3.10
C LEU A 128 -7.90 -9.34 -3.58
N GLN A 129 -7.87 -8.24 -2.82
CA GLN A 129 -7.03 -7.08 -3.16
C GLN A 129 -5.53 -7.42 -3.10
N ILE A 130 -5.08 -8.22 -2.13
CA ILE A 130 -3.69 -8.67 -2.03
C ILE A 130 -3.34 -9.56 -3.22
N VAL A 131 -4.18 -10.55 -3.52
CA VAL A 131 -3.97 -11.46 -4.65
C VAL A 131 -3.92 -10.70 -5.96
N LEU A 132 -4.84 -9.76 -6.18
CA LEU A 132 -4.88 -8.94 -7.39
C LEU A 132 -3.63 -8.06 -7.51
N ALA A 133 -3.19 -7.43 -6.43
CA ALA A 133 -1.97 -6.62 -6.41
C ALA A 133 -0.73 -7.46 -6.72
N ALA A 134 -0.64 -8.68 -6.16
CA ALA A 134 0.46 -9.61 -6.44
C ALA A 134 0.48 -10.02 -7.92
N LEU A 135 -0.66 -10.45 -8.46
CA LEU A 135 -0.78 -10.82 -9.87
C LEU A 135 -0.42 -9.65 -10.79
N LEU A 136 -0.94 -8.47 -10.52
CA LEU A 136 -0.67 -7.28 -11.32
C LEU A 136 0.82 -6.92 -11.28
N SER A 137 1.47 -6.98 -10.12
CA SER A 137 2.90 -6.71 -9.98
C SER A 137 3.74 -7.67 -10.81
N VAL A 138 3.42 -8.96 -10.80
CA VAL A 138 4.12 -9.99 -11.61
C VAL A 138 3.91 -9.75 -13.11
N VAL A 139 2.68 -9.46 -13.53
CA VAL A 139 2.37 -9.17 -14.95
C VAL A 139 3.15 -7.95 -15.43
N ILE A 140 3.21 -6.88 -14.63
CA ILE A 140 3.98 -5.68 -14.95
C ILE A 140 5.47 -6.04 -15.06
N GLY A 141 6.04 -6.82 -14.14
CA GLY A 141 7.43 -7.25 -14.17
C GLY A 141 7.77 -8.03 -15.45
N ILE A 142 6.92 -8.98 -15.82
CA ILE A 142 7.08 -9.76 -17.07
C ILE A 142 6.99 -8.83 -18.29
N ALA A 143 6.05 -7.91 -18.31
CA ALA A 143 5.92 -6.94 -19.39
C ALA A 143 7.20 -6.10 -19.56
N PHE A 144 7.76 -5.57 -18.47
CA PHE A 144 9.02 -4.83 -18.52
C PHE A 144 10.17 -5.68 -19.07
N ILE A 145 10.33 -6.92 -18.58
CA ILE A 145 11.37 -7.85 -19.07
C ILE A 145 11.26 -8.08 -20.59
N LYS A 146 10.06 -8.15 -21.14
CA LYS A 146 9.84 -8.35 -22.57
C LYS A 146 9.97 -7.06 -23.39
N LEU A 147 9.65 -5.92 -22.82
CA LEU A 147 9.73 -4.62 -23.49
C LEU A 147 11.18 -4.11 -23.62
N ILE A 148 12.06 -4.43 -22.66
CA ILE A 148 13.46 -3.95 -22.68
C ILE A 148 14.18 -4.29 -23.98
N PRO A 149 14.22 -5.55 -24.47
CA PRO A 149 14.90 -5.87 -25.74
C PRO A 149 14.25 -5.18 -26.94
N LEU A 150 12.93 -4.94 -26.89
CA LEU A 150 12.21 -4.21 -27.93
C LEU A 150 12.66 -2.75 -27.99
N PHE A 151 12.72 -2.07 -26.85
CA PHE A 151 13.19 -0.69 -26.75
C PHE A 151 14.65 -0.57 -27.20
N LEU A 152 15.51 -1.50 -26.78
CA LEU A 152 16.91 -1.51 -27.22
C LEU A 152 17.03 -1.69 -28.73
N SER A 153 16.24 -2.58 -29.33
CA SER A 153 16.20 -2.76 -30.78
C SER A 153 15.69 -1.50 -31.53
N MET A 154 14.77 -0.76 -30.96
CA MET A 154 14.31 0.50 -31.56
C MET A 154 15.39 1.58 -31.50
N ILE A 155 16.14 1.68 -30.38
CA ILE A 155 17.23 2.65 -30.24
C ILE A 155 18.38 2.28 -31.18
N ASP A 156 18.75 0.99 -31.26
CA ASP A 156 19.79 0.49 -32.17
C ASP A 156 19.51 0.79 -33.65
N ALA A 157 18.23 0.77 -34.03
CA ALA A 157 17.79 1.09 -35.40
C ALA A 157 17.83 2.61 -35.74
N ILE A 158 17.93 3.48 -34.72
CA ILE A 158 17.96 4.94 -34.87
C ILE A 158 19.42 5.47 -34.86
N LEU A 159 20.33 4.76 -34.20
CA LEU A 159 21.74 5.09 -34.09
C LEU A 159 22.54 4.64 -35.32
#